data_93733c0dd64431affdc768096ea2d966
#
_entry.id   93733c0dd64431affdc768096ea2d966
#
_cell.length_a   1.000
_cell.length_b   1.000
_cell.length_c   1.000
_cell.angle_alpha   90.00
_cell.angle_beta   90.00
_cell.angle_gamma   90.00
#
_symmetry.space_group_name_H-M   'P 1'
#
loop_
_entity.id
_entity.type
_entity.pdbx_description
1 polymer ?
#
loop_
_entity_poly.entity_id
_entity_poly.type
_entity_poly.pdbx_seq_one_letter_code
_entity_poly.pdbx_strand_id
1 'polypeptide(L)'
;MPRLDVSVVHEFDGAAETPDLAHSPHDQAVQAQGVQIPQIPWWMFELGGMTILDRVVLDHVIGQGTFGVVYAATGAKRRHARSQVLAVKVLLVSQLSKVGRKQIDNEIYCHHLVAAHPNIIAIHDYAEDPVCRYIIMDACRDGDLFKCITEDELYVGQDDLIKDIFIQLLDAVEFCHAKGVYHRDLKPENILCRDGGTRILLSDFGLATCDRISRDFLCGSEYYMSPECFGYPGISEYSTPHNDIWALACLFTGVLLAILTLL
;
A
#
# COMPACT_ATOMS: atom_id res chain seq x y z
N MET A 1 5.46 -19.26 -26.29
CA MET A 1 5.46 -19.03 -24.84
C MET A 1 4.12 -19.51 -24.30
N PRO A 2 4.05 -20.40 -23.32
CA PRO A 2 2.77 -20.94 -22.88
C PRO A 2 1.98 -19.84 -22.17
N ARG A 3 0.75 -19.62 -22.62
CA ARG A 3 -0.28 -18.98 -21.80
C ARG A 3 -0.51 -19.92 -20.62
N LEU A 4 -0.43 -19.43 -19.40
CA LEU A 4 -0.87 -20.19 -18.24
C LEU A 4 -2.33 -20.55 -18.45
N ASP A 5 -2.59 -21.84 -18.69
CA ASP A 5 -3.94 -22.39 -18.70
C ASP A 5 -4.39 -22.43 -17.24
N VAL A 6 -5.32 -21.54 -16.87
CA VAL A 6 -5.80 -21.37 -15.51
C VAL A 6 -6.41 -22.66 -14.94
N SER A 7 -6.73 -23.64 -15.80
CA SER A 7 -7.20 -24.96 -15.40
C SER A 7 -6.14 -25.81 -14.68
N VAL A 8 -4.85 -25.53 -14.84
CA VAL A 8 -3.74 -26.27 -14.21
C VAL A 8 -3.50 -25.85 -12.76
N VAL A 9 -3.98 -24.69 -12.33
CA VAL A 9 -3.79 -24.18 -10.95
C VAL A 9 -4.63 -24.95 -9.92
N HIS A 10 -5.65 -25.69 -10.35
CA HIS A 10 -6.53 -26.45 -9.46
C HIS A 10 -6.00 -27.84 -9.03
N GLU A 11 -4.91 -28.33 -9.60
CA GLU A 11 -4.38 -29.68 -9.32
C GLU A 11 -3.14 -29.72 -8.40
N PHE A 12 -2.69 -28.56 -7.86
CA PHE A 12 -1.57 -28.54 -6.91
C PHE A 12 -2.05 -28.55 -5.46
N ASP A 13 -2.63 -29.68 -5.03
CA ASP A 13 -2.93 -29.99 -3.63
C ASP A 13 -1.66 -30.58 -2.96
N GLY A 14 -0.66 -29.78 -2.77
CA GLY A 14 0.56 -30.10 -2.02
C GLY A 14 0.72 -29.08 -0.90
N ALA A 15 0.30 -29.46 0.32
CA ALA A 15 0.45 -28.66 1.52
C ALA A 15 1.93 -28.39 1.84
N ALA A 16 2.47 -27.31 1.27
CA ALA A 16 3.63 -26.66 1.85
C ALA A 16 3.07 -25.68 2.92
N GLU A 17 3.44 -25.87 4.17
CA GLU A 17 3.07 -25.00 5.27
C GLU A 17 3.56 -23.58 4.94
N THR A 18 2.61 -22.65 4.74
CA THR A 18 2.94 -21.22 4.70
C THR A 18 3.46 -20.82 6.08
N PRO A 19 4.52 -19.99 6.19
CA PRO A 19 4.95 -19.47 7.47
C PRO A 19 3.76 -18.74 8.12
N ASP A 20 3.55 -19.03 9.40
CA ASP A 20 2.51 -18.42 10.23
C ASP A 20 2.92 -16.95 10.49
N LEU A 21 2.64 -16.09 9.51
CA LEU A 21 2.87 -14.65 9.60
C LEU A 21 1.72 -14.08 10.42
N ALA A 22 2.03 -13.59 11.61
CA ALA A 22 1.08 -12.85 12.45
C ALA A 22 0.37 -11.78 11.61
N HIS A 23 -0.96 -11.75 11.65
CA HIS A 23 -1.78 -10.78 10.93
C HIS A 23 -1.34 -9.35 11.27
N SER A 24 -1.06 -8.56 10.23
CA SER A 24 -0.70 -7.16 10.41
C SER A 24 -1.87 -6.36 11.03
N PRO A 25 -1.62 -5.20 11.65
CA PRO A 25 -2.71 -4.31 12.10
C PRO A 25 -3.68 -3.94 10.96
N HIS A 26 -3.20 -3.84 9.73
CA HIS A 26 -4.01 -3.66 8.54
C HIS A 26 -4.97 -4.85 8.30
N ASP A 27 -4.49 -6.09 8.48
CA ASP A 27 -5.31 -7.29 8.34
C ASP A 27 -6.42 -7.34 9.39
N GLN A 28 -6.13 -6.92 10.62
CA GLN A 28 -7.12 -6.82 11.69
C GLN A 28 -8.20 -5.79 11.37
N ALA A 29 -7.83 -4.63 10.82
CA ALA A 29 -8.75 -3.59 10.40
C ALA A 29 -9.68 -4.08 9.27
N VAL A 30 -9.15 -4.80 8.30
CA VAL A 30 -9.93 -5.38 7.20
C VAL A 30 -10.88 -6.47 7.69
N GLN A 31 -10.45 -7.32 8.62
CA GLN A 31 -11.30 -8.33 9.25
C GLN A 31 -12.43 -7.71 10.09
N ALA A 32 -12.18 -6.60 10.79
CA ALA A 32 -13.19 -5.88 11.55
C ALA A 32 -14.33 -5.34 10.65
N GLN A 33 -14.06 -5.12 9.37
CA GLN A 33 -15.07 -4.75 8.35
C GLN A 33 -15.85 -5.94 7.81
N GLY A 34 -15.67 -7.15 8.36
CA GLY A 34 -16.35 -8.38 7.92
C GLY A 34 -15.78 -8.95 6.61
N VAL A 35 -14.61 -8.52 6.21
CA VAL A 35 -13.89 -9.05 5.04
C VAL A 35 -13.10 -10.27 5.46
N GLN A 36 -13.35 -11.42 4.85
CA GLN A 36 -12.48 -12.57 4.98
C GLN A 36 -11.20 -12.31 4.19
N ILE A 37 -10.08 -12.30 4.90
CA ILE A 37 -8.75 -12.21 4.30
C ILE A 37 -8.39 -13.62 3.79
N PRO A 38 -8.17 -13.79 2.48
CA PRO A 38 -7.73 -15.07 1.97
C PRO A 38 -6.28 -15.34 2.42
N GLN A 39 -5.96 -16.59 2.73
CA GLN A 39 -4.55 -16.97 2.78
C GLN A 39 -3.94 -16.75 1.39
N ILE A 40 -2.83 -16.00 1.34
CA ILE A 40 -2.11 -15.80 0.09
C ILE A 40 -1.47 -17.13 -0.31
N PRO A 41 -1.87 -17.75 -1.42
CA PRO A 41 -1.33 -19.03 -1.83
C PRO A 41 0.16 -18.89 -2.20
N TRP A 42 0.93 -19.93 -1.91
CA TRP A 42 2.38 -19.97 -2.17
C TRP A 42 2.75 -19.64 -3.63
N TRP A 43 1.92 -20.05 -4.60
CA TRP A 43 2.17 -19.79 -6.02
C TRP A 43 2.18 -18.28 -6.36
N MET A 44 1.51 -17.44 -5.57
CA MET A 44 1.57 -15.98 -5.75
C MET A 44 2.96 -15.39 -5.46
N PHE A 45 3.85 -16.13 -4.83
CA PHE A 45 5.25 -15.72 -4.61
C PHE A 45 6.19 -16.23 -5.73
N GLU A 46 5.68 -17.02 -6.66
CA GLU A 46 6.44 -17.64 -7.75
C GLU A 46 6.03 -17.14 -9.15
N LEU A 47 5.41 -15.97 -9.25
CA LEU A 47 5.00 -15.38 -10.53
C LEU A 47 6.15 -14.69 -11.28
N GLY A 48 7.39 -14.77 -10.80
CA GLY A 48 8.57 -14.24 -11.51
C GLY A 48 8.68 -14.76 -12.94
N GLY A 49 8.94 -13.86 -13.88
CA GLY A 49 8.95 -14.17 -15.34
C GLY A 49 7.58 -14.09 -16.02
N MET A 50 6.47 -13.99 -15.27
CA MET A 50 5.15 -13.79 -15.85
C MET A 50 5.06 -12.44 -16.55
N THR A 51 4.43 -12.40 -17.72
CA THR A 51 4.23 -11.17 -18.49
C THR A 51 2.77 -10.73 -18.39
N ILE A 52 2.56 -9.46 -17.99
CA ILE A 52 1.25 -8.82 -17.89
C ILE A 52 1.09 -7.81 -19.02
N LEU A 53 -0.09 -7.75 -19.63
CA LEU A 53 -0.41 -6.87 -20.77
C LEU A 53 0.61 -6.96 -21.91
N ASP A 54 1.22 -8.12 -22.12
CA ASP A 54 2.28 -8.38 -23.14
C ASP A 54 3.49 -7.42 -23.07
N ARG A 55 3.66 -6.69 -21.95
CA ARG A 55 4.69 -5.63 -21.85
C ARG A 55 5.32 -5.43 -20.47
N VAL A 56 4.79 -5.99 -19.42
CA VAL A 56 5.34 -5.89 -18.06
C VAL A 56 5.71 -7.27 -17.58
N VAL A 57 6.98 -7.48 -17.28
CA VAL A 57 7.51 -8.75 -16.77
C VAL A 57 7.71 -8.63 -15.28
N LEU A 58 7.08 -9.51 -14.48
CA LEU A 58 7.32 -9.64 -13.05
C LEU A 58 8.72 -10.18 -12.82
N ASP A 59 9.44 -9.64 -11.86
CA ASP A 59 10.79 -10.05 -11.50
C ASP A 59 10.77 -10.84 -10.18
N HIS A 60 10.89 -10.20 -9.05
CA HIS A 60 10.90 -10.82 -7.73
C HIS A 60 9.94 -10.08 -6.77
N VAL A 61 9.54 -10.75 -5.70
CA VAL A 61 8.68 -10.17 -4.66
C VAL A 61 9.46 -9.11 -3.88
N ILE A 62 8.86 -7.94 -3.69
CA ILE A 62 9.40 -6.82 -2.91
C ILE A 62 8.52 -6.45 -1.72
N GLY A 63 7.32 -7.03 -1.60
CA GLY A 63 6.41 -6.79 -0.49
C GLY A 63 5.20 -7.70 -0.50
N GLN A 64 4.51 -7.72 0.64
CA GLN A 64 3.27 -8.46 0.84
C GLN A 64 2.24 -7.54 1.47
N GLY A 65 0.99 -7.64 1.02
CA GLY A 65 -0.18 -6.94 1.58
C GLY A 65 -1.29 -7.91 1.93
N THR A 66 -2.38 -7.37 2.47
CA THR A 66 -3.55 -8.13 2.93
C THR A 66 -4.16 -9.05 1.86
N PHE A 67 -4.25 -8.61 0.62
CA PHE A 67 -4.92 -9.34 -0.47
C PHE A 67 -3.95 -9.88 -1.52
N GLY A 68 -2.64 -9.73 -1.33
CA GLY A 68 -1.69 -10.17 -2.34
C GLY A 68 -0.25 -9.77 -2.09
N VAL A 69 0.53 -9.80 -3.14
CA VAL A 69 1.98 -9.55 -3.11
C VAL A 69 2.36 -8.43 -4.08
N VAL A 70 3.47 -7.74 -3.78
CA VAL A 70 4.03 -6.70 -4.65
C VAL A 70 5.32 -7.22 -5.28
N TYR A 71 5.38 -7.15 -6.59
CA TYR A 71 6.54 -7.53 -7.39
C TYR A 71 7.31 -6.30 -7.87
N ALA A 72 8.63 -6.37 -7.86
CA ALA A 72 9.43 -5.60 -8.80
C ALA A 72 9.11 -6.08 -10.22
N ALA A 73 9.06 -5.17 -11.17
CA ALA A 73 8.76 -5.52 -12.54
C ALA A 73 9.52 -4.64 -13.53
N THR A 74 9.64 -5.12 -14.75
CA THR A 74 10.31 -4.39 -15.83
C THR A 74 9.33 -4.19 -16.98
N GLY A 75 9.10 -2.95 -17.36
CA GLY A 75 8.34 -2.61 -18.57
C GLY A 75 9.09 -2.99 -19.81
N ALA A 76 8.44 -3.66 -20.79
CA ALA A 76 9.04 -3.99 -22.07
C ALA A 76 9.49 -2.72 -22.80
N LYS A 77 10.69 -2.76 -23.37
CA LYS A 77 11.30 -1.63 -24.07
C LYS A 77 10.42 -1.19 -25.25
N ARG A 78 9.87 0.02 -25.21
CA ARG A 78 9.58 0.72 -26.48
C ARG A 78 10.91 0.98 -27.14
N ARG A 79 11.02 0.74 -28.48
CA ARG A 79 12.24 1.03 -29.25
C ARG A 79 12.77 2.41 -28.83
N HIS A 80 13.98 2.45 -28.23
CA HIS A 80 14.70 3.66 -27.78
C HIS A 80 14.40 4.23 -26.39
N ALA A 81 13.62 3.58 -25.51
CA ALA A 81 13.48 3.99 -24.11
C ALA A 81 14.29 3.06 -23.17
N ARG A 82 14.84 3.64 -22.07
CA ARG A 82 15.40 2.83 -20.96
C ARG A 82 14.28 1.95 -20.40
N SER A 83 14.58 0.70 -20.01
CA SER A 83 13.59 -0.13 -19.33
C SER A 83 13.15 0.59 -18.06
N GLN A 84 11.84 0.80 -17.93
CA GLN A 84 11.26 1.41 -16.75
C GLN A 84 11.16 0.36 -15.66
N VAL A 85 11.66 0.67 -14.48
CA VAL A 85 11.46 -0.16 -13.28
C VAL A 85 10.10 0.18 -12.70
N LEU A 86 9.28 -0.83 -12.53
CA LEU A 86 7.89 -0.74 -12.08
C LEU A 86 7.70 -1.60 -10.84
N ALA A 87 6.64 -1.33 -10.11
CA ALA A 87 6.09 -2.24 -9.12
C ALA A 87 4.72 -2.73 -9.61
N VAL A 88 4.40 -4.00 -9.31
CA VAL A 88 3.09 -4.57 -9.63
C VAL A 88 2.52 -5.18 -8.36
N LYS A 89 1.41 -4.60 -7.86
CA LYS A 89 0.61 -5.19 -6.78
C LYS A 89 -0.32 -6.24 -7.41
N VAL A 90 -0.11 -7.49 -7.05
CA VAL A 90 -0.89 -8.64 -7.51
C VAL A 90 -1.88 -9.00 -6.42
N LEU A 91 -3.18 -8.84 -6.68
CA LEU A 91 -4.27 -9.00 -5.73
C LEU A 91 -5.07 -10.26 -6.07
N LEU A 92 -5.24 -11.17 -5.12
CA LEU A 92 -6.02 -12.39 -5.28
C LEU A 92 -7.52 -12.08 -5.18
N VAL A 93 -8.26 -12.16 -6.28
CA VAL A 93 -9.70 -11.81 -6.31
C VAL A 93 -10.63 -13.01 -6.42
N SER A 94 -10.13 -14.17 -6.86
CA SER A 94 -10.97 -15.36 -7.08
C SER A 94 -11.63 -15.89 -5.81
N GLN A 95 -10.96 -15.74 -4.66
CA GLN A 95 -11.42 -16.25 -3.36
C GLN A 95 -12.15 -15.19 -2.51
N LEU A 96 -12.25 -13.95 -3.01
CA LEU A 96 -12.87 -12.87 -2.25
C LEU A 96 -14.41 -12.93 -2.31
N SER A 97 -15.01 -12.61 -1.16
CA SER A 97 -16.43 -12.27 -1.08
C SER A 97 -16.76 -11.02 -1.92
N LYS A 98 -18.04 -10.75 -2.12
CA LYS A 98 -18.46 -9.50 -2.78
C LYS A 98 -17.97 -8.25 -2.05
N VAL A 99 -17.86 -8.30 -0.73
CA VAL A 99 -17.36 -7.20 0.11
C VAL A 99 -15.87 -6.98 -0.15
N GLY A 100 -15.05 -8.04 -0.13
CA GLY A 100 -13.62 -7.95 -0.40
C GLY A 100 -13.30 -7.44 -1.82
N ARG A 101 -14.07 -7.89 -2.82
CA ARG A 101 -13.93 -7.36 -4.20
C ARG A 101 -14.23 -5.86 -4.26
N LYS A 102 -15.32 -5.43 -3.60
CA LYS A 102 -15.67 -4.01 -3.51
C LYS A 102 -14.58 -3.18 -2.83
N GLN A 103 -13.87 -3.75 -1.86
CA GLN A 103 -12.76 -3.06 -1.20
C GLN A 103 -11.59 -2.84 -2.17
N ILE A 104 -11.23 -3.85 -2.97
CA ILE A 104 -10.21 -3.69 -4.02
C ILE A 104 -10.65 -2.66 -5.06
N ASP A 105 -11.92 -2.69 -5.48
CA ASP A 105 -12.47 -1.68 -6.41
C ASP A 105 -12.36 -0.27 -5.83
N ASN A 106 -12.63 -0.12 -4.54
CA ASN A 106 -12.53 1.15 -3.82
C ASN A 106 -11.07 1.62 -3.67
N GLU A 107 -10.12 0.72 -3.39
CA GLU A 107 -8.69 1.02 -3.36
C GLU A 107 -8.25 1.64 -4.70
N ILE A 108 -8.55 0.95 -5.81
CA ILE A 108 -8.20 1.41 -7.16
C ILE A 108 -8.86 2.75 -7.47
N TYR A 109 -10.14 2.92 -7.12
CA TYR A 109 -10.89 4.14 -7.34
C TYR A 109 -10.31 5.33 -6.56
N CYS A 110 -10.11 5.19 -5.26
CA CYS A 110 -9.54 6.23 -4.41
C CYS A 110 -8.15 6.64 -4.89
N HIS A 111 -7.29 5.65 -5.17
CA HIS A 111 -5.94 5.92 -5.65
C HIS A 111 -5.96 6.65 -7.00
N HIS A 112 -6.82 6.23 -7.93
CA HIS A 112 -6.94 6.87 -9.25
C HIS A 112 -7.34 8.36 -9.15
N LEU A 113 -8.21 8.72 -8.22
CA LEU A 113 -8.63 10.12 -7.99
C LEU A 113 -7.47 11.04 -7.62
N VAL A 114 -6.43 10.50 -6.99
CA VAL A 114 -5.33 11.28 -6.41
C VAL A 114 -3.97 11.04 -7.09
N ALA A 115 -3.86 10.09 -8.00
CA ALA A 115 -2.61 9.66 -8.64
C ALA A 115 -1.89 10.76 -9.46
N ALA A 116 -2.52 11.91 -9.71
CA ALA A 116 -1.93 13.02 -10.42
C ALA A 116 -0.97 13.87 -9.55
N HIS A 117 -0.94 13.66 -8.23
CA HIS A 117 -0.09 14.43 -7.32
C HIS A 117 1.36 13.94 -7.35
N PRO A 118 2.38 14.84 -7.37
CA PRO A 118 3.79 14.44 -7.48
C PRO A 118 4.32 13.64 -6.28
N ASN A 119 3.67 13.74 -5.12
CA ASN A 119 4.00 13.01 -3.90
C ASN A 119 3.01 11.87 -3.58
N ILE A 120 2.33 11.35 -4.59
CA ILE A 120 1.54 10.12 -4.53
C ILE A 120 2.07 9.15 -5.57
N ILE A 121 2.15 7.85 -5.21
CA ILE A 121 2.66 6.83 -6.13
C ILE A 121 1.78 6.78 -7.40
N ALA A 122 2.40 6.91 -8.56
CA ALA A 122 1.67 6.93 -9.82
C ALA A 122 1.22 5.52 -10.24
N ILE A 123 -0.05 5.39 -10.63
CA ILE A 123 -0.55 4.20 -11.33
C ILE A 123 -0.36 4.41 -12.82
N HIS A 124 0.26 3.44 -13.49
CA HIS A 124 0.48 3.44 -14.94
C HIS A 124 -0.60 2.69 -15.70
N ASP A 125 -1.08 1.60 -15.11
CA ASP A 125 -2.09 0.75 -15.73
C ASP A 125 -2.63 -0.26 -14.71
N TYR A 126 -3.71 -0.94 -15.08
CA TYR A 126 -4.19 -2.10 -14.36
C TYR A 126 -4.66 -3.17 -15.34
N ALA A 127 -4.60 -4.43 -14.89
CA ALA A 127 -5.07 -5.58 -15.63
C ALA A 127 -5.82 -6.51 -14.67
N GLU A 128 -6.64 -7.38 -15.22
CA GLU A 128 -7.30 -8.43 -14.45
C GLU A 128 -7.45 -9.70 -15.26
N ASP A 129 -7.45 -10.80 -14.56
CA ASP A 129 -7.87 -12.10 -15.03
C ASP A 129 -8.89 -12.70 -14.04
N PRO A 130 -9.42 -13.91 -14.25
CA PRO A 130 -10.40 -14.51 -13.33
C PRO A 130 -9.89 -14.76 -11.91
N VAL A 131 -8.57 -14.78 -11.71
CA VAL A 131 -7.91 -15.12 -10.43
C VAL A 131 -7.36 -13.90 -9.73
N CYS A 132 -6.68 -13.01 -10.47
CA CYS A 132 -5.92 -11.89 -9.93
C CYS A 132 -6.27 -10.56 -10.60
N ARG A 133 -6.04 -9.48 -9.85
CA ARG A 133 -5.90 -8.12 -10.38
C ARG A 133 -4.46 -7.65 -10.21
N TYR A 134 -4.03 -6.82 -11.15
CA TYR A 134 -2.66 -6.31 -11.25
C TYR A 134 -2.70 -4.81 -11.32
N ILE A 135 -2.10 -4.12 -10.34
CA ILE A 135 -1.95 -2.66 -10.34
C ILE A 135 -0.50 -2.36 -10.68
N ILE A 136 -0.27 -1.73 -11.82
CA ILE A 136 1.07 -1.39 -12.31
C ILE A 136 1.36 0.06 -11.91
N MET A 137 2.44 0.25 -11.14
CA MET A 137 2.77 1.54 -10.57
C MET A 137 4.27 1.81 -10.61
N ASP A 138 4.67 3.01 -10.24
CA ASP A 138 6.08 3.36 -10.07
C ASP A 138 6.74 2.44 -9.04
N ALA A 139 8.03 2.15 -9.22
CA ALA A 139 8.84 1.51 -8.20
C ALA A 139 9.64 2.55 -7.41
N CYS A 140 9.69 2.40 -6.09
CA CYS A 140 10.59 3.10 -5.20
C CYS A 140 11.69 2.14 -4.76
N ARG A 141 12.95 2.53 -4.98
CA ARG A 141 14.12 1.67 -4.70
C ARG A 141 14.69 1.90 -3.31
N ASP A 142 14.40 3.06 -2.72
CA ASP A 142 14.98 3.44 -1.44
C ASP A 142 14.17 2.84 -0.25
N GLY A 143 13.10 2.10 -0.56
CA GLY A 143 12.22 1.51 0.44
C GLY A 143 11.16 2.50 0.93
N ASP A 144 10.67 2.26 2.15
CA ASP A 144 9.71 3.12 2.84
C ASP A 144 10.40 4.04 3.86
N LEU A 145 9.64 4.97 4.40
CA LEU A 145 10.14 5.94 5.37
C LEU A 145 10.59 5.27 6.67
N PHE A 146 9.96 4.17 7.07
CA PHE A 146 10.37 3.42 8.27
C PHE A 146 11.81 2.91 8.11
N LYS A 147 12.10 2.25 6.99
CA LYS A 147 13.43 1.76 6.67
C LYS A 147 14.45 2.89 6.59
N CYS A 148 14.12 3.98 5.90
CA CYS A 148 14.99 5.14 5.76
C CYS A 148 15.36 5.80 7.09
N ILE A 149 14.45 5.73 8.10
CA ILE A 149 14.71 6.27 9.44
C ILE A 149 15.53 5.29 10.27
N THR A 150 15.13 4.01 10.32
CA THR A 150 15.60 3.04 11.32
C THR A 150 16.80 2.22 10.88
N GLU A 151 16.92 1.93 9.57
CA GLU A 151 17.99 1.10 9.03
C GLU A 151 19.06 1.91 8.30
N ASP A 152 18.62 2.86 7.46
CA ASP A 152 19.53 3.65 6.62
C ASP A 152 19.97 4.96 7.32
N GLU A 153 19.33 5.34 8.44
CA GLU A 153 19.64 6.53 9.27
C GLU A 153 19.72 7.84 8.46
N LEU A 154 18.99 7.92 7.33
CA LEU A 154 19.12 9.02 6.35
C LEU A 154 18.81 10.40 6.91
N TYR A 155 18.02 10.48 7.98
CA TYR A 155 17.51 11.75 8.51
C TYR A 155 18.20 12.20 9.78
N VAL A 156 19.18 11.44 10.29
CA VAL A 156 19.93 11.81 11.50
C VAL A 156 20.73 13.09 11.25
N GLY A 157 20.46 14.15 12.05
CA GLY A 157 21.10 15.45 11.89
C GLY A 157 20.71 16.24 10.64
N GLN A 158 19.61 15.87 9.95
CA GLN A 158 19.15 16.47 8.71
C GLN A 158 17.81 17.21 8.89
N ASP A 159 17.73 18.17 9.81
CA ASP A 159 16.48 18.84 10.19
C ASP A 159 15.75 19.50 8.99
N ASP A 160 16.49 20.11 8.05
CA ASP A 160 15.89 20.70 6.86
C ASP A 160 15.28 19.64 5.95
N LEU A 161 15.93 18.48 5.80
CA LEU A 161 15.41 17.38 5.01
C LEU A 161 14.14 16.77 5.65
N ILE A 162 14.14 16.60 6.98
CA ILE A 162 12.95 16.14 7.72
C ILE A 162 11.77 17.09 7.46
N LYS A 163 12.01 18.38 7.56
CA LYS A 163 11.00 19.40 7.29
C LYS A 163 10.48 19.30 5.84
N ASP A 164 11.38 19.16 4.88
CA ASP A 164 11.03 19.10 3.45
C ASP A 164 10.18 17.87 3.13
N ILE A 165 10.54 16.68 3.63
CA ILE A 165 9.73 15.47 3.41
C ILE A 165 8.37 15.57 4.10
N PHE A 166 8.31 16.23 5.27
CA PHE A 166 7.05 16.42 5.96
C PHE A 166 6.11 17.38 5.25
N ILE A 167 6.64 18.47 4.66
CA ILE A 167 5.87 19.37 3.80
C ILE A 167 5.33 18.61 2.58
N GLN A 168 6.13 17.76 1.96
CA GLN A 168 5.68 16.93 0.83
C GLN A 168 4.51 16.01 1.24
N LEU A 169 4.58 15.42 2.44
CA LEU A 169 3.52 14.55 2.96
C LEU A 169 2.23 15.33 3.25
N LEU A 170 2.35 16.49 3.89
CA LEU A 170 1.21 17.38 4.16
C LEU A 170 0.51 17.79 2.86
N ASP A 171 1.27 18.17 1.84
CA ASP A 171 0.78 18.56 0.52
C ASP A 171 0.01 17.42 -0.17
N ALA A 172 0.56 16.20 -0.10
CA ALA A 172 -0.10 15.00 -0.62
C ALA A 172 -1.42 14.71 0.09
N VAL A 173 -1.47 14.79 1.43
CA VAL A 173 -2.68 14.54 2.21
C VAL A 173 -3.72 15.64 2.02
N GLU A 174 -3.29 16.91 1.96
CA GLU A 174 -4.18 18.04 1.62
C GLU A 174 -4.83 17.83 0.26
N PHE A 175 -4.06 17.41 -0.74
CA PHE A 175 -4.58 17.10 -2.06
C PHE A 175 -5.60 15.95 -2.03
N CYS A 176 -5.32 14.86 -1.28
CA CYS A 176 -6.28 13.78 -1.08
C CYS A 176 -7.58 14.30 -0.50
N HIS A 177 -7.51 15.07 0.59
CA HIS A 177 -8.69 15.63 1.26
C HIS A 177 -9.47 16.59 0.37
N ALA A 178 -8.78 17.41 -0.45
CA ALA A 178 -9.41 18.28 -1.45
C ALA A 178 -10.15 17.50 -2.55
N LYS A 179 -9.71 16.26 -2.85
CA LYS A 179 -10.39 15.32 -3.76
C LYS A 179 -11.48 14.48 -3.08
N GLY A 180 -11.69 14.67 -1.76
CA GLY A 180 -12.63 13.88 -0.98
C GLY A 180 -12.15 12.44 -0.75
N VAL A 181 -10.85 12.19 -0.76
CA VAL A 181 -10.24 10.89 -0.45
C VAL A 181 -9.54 10.99 0.90
N TYR A 182 -9.83 10.06 1.81
CA TYR A 182 -9.26 9.96 3.15
C TYR A 182 -8.52 8.63 3.26
N HIS A 183 -7.23 8.68 3.65
CA HIS A 183 -6.30 7.54 3.56
C HIS A 183 -6.56 6.48 4.62
N ARG A 184 -6.79 6.88 5.85
CA ARG A 184 -7.09 6.08 7.05
C ARG A 184 -5.97 5.14 7.54
N ASP A 185 -4.84 5.05 6.84
CA ASP A 185 -3.68 4.23 7.26
C ASP A 185 -2.36 4.95 6.99
N LEU A 186 -2.26 6.21 7.41
CA LEU A 186 -1.01 6.98 7.32
C LEU A 186 -0.02 6.46 8.36
N LYS A 187 1.11 5.92 7.88
CA LYS A 187 2.22 5.38 8.67
C LYS A 187 3.51 5.39 7.85
N PRO A 188 4.70 5.29 8.47
CA PRO A 188 5.97 5.34 7.75
C PRO A 188 6.10 4.27 6.66
N GLU A 189 5.54 3.07 6.86
CA GLU A 189 5.58 1.97 5.90
C GLU A 189 4.79 2.25 4.61
N ASN A 190 3.79 3.14 4.67
CA ASN A 190 2.98 3.56 3.54
C ASN A 190 3.52 4.81 2.82
N ILE A 191 4.68 5.31 3.25
CA ILE A 191 5.37 6.46 2.66
C ILE A 191 6.66 5.95 2.02
N LEU A 192 6.66 5.82 0.71
CA LEU A 192 7.80 5.33 -0.05
C LEU A 192 8.81 6.45 -0.30
N CYS A 193 10.11 6.13 -0.22
CA CYS A 193 11.21 7.07 -0.42
C CYS A 193 11.85 6.92 -1.81
N ARG A 194 12.36 8.03 -2.33
CA ARG A 194 13.04 8.13 -3.62
C ARG A 194 14.16 9.19 -3.56
N ASP A 195 15.10 9.07 -4.47
CA ASP A 195 16.18 10.04 -4.66
C ASP A 195 17.03 10.25 -3.40
N GLY A 196 17.39 9.13 -2.73
CA GLY A 196 18.17 9.15 -1.48
C GLY A 196 17.37 9.72 -0.29
N GLY A 197 16.07 9.48 -0.22
CA GLY A 197 15.20 9.96 0.85
C GLY A 197 14.76 11.42 0.74
N THR A 198 15.14 12.14 -0.33
CA THR A 198 14.76 13.56 -0.50
C THR A 198 13.35 13.75 -1.05
N ARG A 199 12.76 12.71 -1.61
CA ARG A 199 11.38 12.70 -2.10
C ARG A 199 10.59 11.57 -1.47
N ILE A 200 9.34 11.87 -1.12
CA ILE A 200 8.40 10.85 -0.63
C ILE A 200 7.22 10.70 -1.57
N LEU A 201 6.64 9.49 -1.56
CA LEU A 201 5.45 9.15 -2.30
C LEU A 201 4.49 8.41 -1.38
N LEU A 202 3.31 8.99 -1.13
CA LEU A 202 2.24 8.32 -0.38
C LEU A 202 1.71 7.14 -1.20
N SER A 203 1.55 5.98 -0.57
CA SER A 203 1.17 4.71 -1.19
C SER A 203 0.13 3.98 -0.35
N ASP A 204 -0.38 2.87 -0.87
CA ASP A 204 -1.31 1.94 -0.23
C ASP A 204 -2.64 2.55 0.22
N PHE A 205 -3.53 2.72 -0.75
CA PHE A 205 -4.90 3.22 -0.54
C PHE A 205 -5.91 2.09 -0.19
N GLY A 206 -5.42 0.94 0.29
CA GLY A 206 -6.25 -0.25 0.60
C GLY A 206 -7.33 -0.01 1.66
N LEU A 207 -7.14 0.96 2.55
CA LEU A 207 -8.13 1.39 3.55
C LEU A 207 -8.76 2.75 3.25
N ALA A 208 -8.41 3.38 2.11
CA ALA A 208 -8.92 4.71 1.77
C ALA A 208 -10.44 4.70 1.57
N THR A 209 -11.07 5.84 1.79
CA THR A 209 -12.52 6.03 1.58
C THR A 209 -12.81 7.43 1.07
N CYS A 210 -13.96 7.58 0.39
CA CYS A 210 -14.53 8.90 0.09
C CYS A 210 -15.55 9.37 1.14
N ASP A 211 -15.86 8.54 2.13
CA ASP A 211 -16.79 8.88 3.20
C ASP A 211 -16.10 9.77 4.25
N ARG A 212 -16.59 11.00 4.44
CA ARG A 212 -16.06 11.96 5.42
C ARG A 212 -16.29 11.51 6.87
N ILE A 213 -17.31 10.71 7.09
CA ILE A 213 -17.67 10.11 8.38
C ILE A 213 -17.70 8.60 8.19
N SER A 214 -17.07 7.86 9.08
CA SER A 214 -17.04 6.41 9.04
C SER A 214 -17.55 5.79 10.33
N ARG A 215 -18.04 4.56 10.20
CA ARG A 215 -18.41 3.66 11.30
C ARG A 215 -17.57 2.39 11.29
N ASP A 216 -16.58 2.34 10.41
CA ASP A 216 -15.63 1.25 10.32
C ASP A 216 -14.56 1.46 11.41
N PHE A 217 -14.91 1.12 12.64
CA PHE A 217 -13.98 1.21 13.76
C PHE A 217 -12.80 0.27 13.62
N LEU A 218 -11.71 0.56 14.32
CA LEU A 218 -10.45 -0.19 14.27
C LEU A 218 -9.86 -0.27 12.86
N CYS A 219 -10.09 0.77 12.05
CA CYS A 219 -9.60 0.86 10.68
C CYS A 219 -8.31 1.66 10.62
N GLY A 220 -7.19 1.01 10.31
CA GLY A 220 -5.85 1.59 10.26
C GLY A 220 -4.86 0.87 11.17
N SER A 221 -3.65 1.40 11.26
CA SER A 221 -2.58 0.89 12.13
C SER A 221 -2.72 1.50 13.53
N GLU A 222 -2.77 0.66 14.56
CA GLU A 222 -3.16 0.99 15.93
C GLU A 222 -2.45 2.22 16.51
N TYR A 223 -1.14 2.35 16.29
CA TYR A 223 -0.33 3.46 16.81
C TYR A 223 -0.63 4.82 16.16
N TYR A 224 -1.32 4.81 15.04
CA TYR A 224 -1.63 6.01 14.24
C TYR A 224 -3.13 6.34 14.20
N MET A 225 -3.99 5.47 14.75
CA MET A 225 -5.44 5.71 14.81
C MET A 225 -5.79 6.79 15.85
N SER A 226 -6.73 7.66 15.49
CA SER A 226 -7.30 8.61 16.47
C SER A 226 -8.12 7.87 17.55
N PRO A 227 -8.23 8.42 18.77
CA PRO A 227 -9.01 7.80 19.85
C PRO A 227 -10.44 7.44 19.44
N GLU A 228 -11.07 8.25 18.60
CA GLU A 228 -12.44 8.04 18.13
C GLU A 228 -12.55 6.80 17.22
N CYS A 229 -11.46 6.45 16.53
CA CYS A 229 -11.42 5.30 15.64
C CYS A 229 -11.49 3.95 16.40
N PHE A 230 -11.24 3.94 17.71
CA PHE A 230 -11.35 2.73 18.53
C PHE A 230 -12.79 2.36 18.89
N GLY A 231 -13.78 3.23 18.64
CA GLY A 231 -15.18 2.92 18.90
C GLY A 231 -15.53 2.73 20.37
N TYR A 232 -14.91 3.50 21.27
CA TYR A 232 -15.23 3.47 22.70
C TYR A 232 -16.71 3.76 22.97
N PRO A 233 -17.27 3.29 24.12
CA PRO A 233 -18.66 3.51 24.47
C PRO A 233 -19.06 4.99 24.36
N GLY A 234 -20.14 5.26 23.62
CA GLY A 234 -20.62 6.62 23.34
C GLY A 234 -20.16 7.21 22.00
N ILE A 235 -19.22 6.57 21.30
CA ILE A 235 -18.79 6.98 19.95
C ILE A 235 -19.52 6.09 18.95
N SER A 236 -20.35 6.70 18.09
CA SER A 236 -21.12 5.99 17.05
C SER A 236 -20.52 6.13 15.65
N GLU A 237 -19.63 7.07 15.45
CA GLU A 237 -18.96 7.36 14.18
C GLU A 237 -17.74 8.26 14.42
N TYR A 238 -16.81 8.32 13.48
CA TYR A 238 -15.64 9.18 13.53
C TYR A 238 -15.39 9.92 12.21
N SER A 239 -14.66 11.03 12.30
CA SER A 239 -14.27 11.84 11.13
C SER A 239 -13.01 11.29 10.49
N THR A 240 -13.11 10.83 9.25
CA THR A 240 -11.97 10.26 8.49
C THR A 240 -10.86 11.29 8.23
N PRO A 241 -11.14 12.58 7.84
CA PRO A 241 -10.07 13.56 7.71
C PRO A 241 -9.38 13.88 9.05
N HIS A 242 -10.11 13.90 10.19
CA HIS A 242 -9.47 14.13 11.48
C HIS A 242 -8.59 12.95 11.91
N ASN A 243 -8.97 11.71 11.55
CA ASN A 243 -8.12 10.54 11.76
C ASN A 243 -6.80 10.64 10.98
N ASP A 244 -6.83 11.09 9.73
CA ASP A 244 -5.61 11.32 8.94
C ASP A 244 -4.73 12.42 9.57
N ILE A 245 -5.33 13.53 10.05
CA ILE A 245 -4.59 14.60 10.72
C ILE A 245 -3.95 14.09 12.02
N TRP A 246 -4.66 13.27 12.79
CA TRP A 246 -4.11 12.63 13.99
C TRP A 246 -2.91 11.74 13.65
N ALA A 247 -3.05 10.91 12.62
CA ALA A 247 -1.98 10.04 12.15
C ALA A 247 -0.73 10.83 11.72
N LEU A 248 -0.91 11.97 11.02
CA LEU A 248 0.19 12.88 10.67
C LEU A 248 0.92 13.42 11.91
N ALA A 249 0.19 13.78 12.97
CA ALA A 249 0.81 14.25 14.21
C ALA A 249 1.59 13.14 14.92
N CYS A 250 1.05 11.92 14.99
CA CYS A 250 1.75 10.75 15.53
C CYS A 250 3.01 10.43 14.70
N LEU A 251 2.91 10.49 13.39
CA LEU A 251 4.00 10.22 12.46
C LEU A 251 5.13 11.23 12.64
N PHE A 252 4.82 12.53 12.69
CA PHE A 252 5.82 13.58 12.93
C PHE A 252 6.54 13.39 14.27
N THR A 253 5.78 13.14 15.33
CA THR A 253 6.34 12.91 16.67
C THR A 253 7.21 11.66 16.68
N GLY A 254 6.75 10.55 16.05
CA GLY A 254 7.48 9.30 15.96
C GLY A 254 8.80 9.43 15.21
N VAL A 255 8.81 10.14 14.07
CA VAL A 255 10.03 10.42 13.30
C VAL A 255 11.04 11.20 14.12
N LEU A 256 10.61 12.28 14.79
CA LEU A 256 11.49 13.08 15.64
C LEU A 256 12.06 12.27 16.81
N LEU A 257 11.24 11.46 17.49
CA LEU A 257 11.68 10.63 18.60
C LEU A 257 12.65 9.54 18.15
N ALA A 258 12.39 8.86 17.01
CA ALA A 258 13.29 7.85 16.47
C ALA A 258 14.67 8.44 16.16
N ILE A 259 14.73 9.61 15.54
CA ILE A 259 15.97 10.29 15.23
C ILE A 259 16.72 10.71 16.51
N LEU A 260 16.00 11.23 17.53
CA LEU A 260 16.61 11.61 18.81
C LEU A 260 17.16 10.41 19.59
N THR A 261 16.65 9.20 19.38
CA THR A 261 17.17 8.00 20.02
C THR A 261 18.39 7.40 19.31
N LEU A 262 18.67 7.83 18.08
CA LEU A 262 19.84 7.44 17.28
C LEU A 262 21.02 8.40 17.45
N LEU A 263 20.80 9.60 18.04
CA LEU A 263 21.86 10.58 18.40
C LEU A 263 22.45 10.29 19.76
#